data_6a43cfedd58be4d6d737a7a8075bee5a
#
_entry.id   6a43cfedd58be4d6d737a7a8075bee5a
#
_cell.length_a   1.000
_cell.length_b   1.000
_cell.length_c   1.000
_cell.angle_alpha   90.00
_cell.angle_beta   90.00
_cell.angle_gamma   90.00
#
_symmetry.space_group_name_H-M   'P 1'
#
loop_
_entity.id
_entity.type
_entity.pdbx_description
1 polymer ?
#
loop_
_entity_poly.entity_id
_entity_poly.type
_entity_poly.pdbx_seq_one_letter_code
_entity_poly.pdbx_strand_id
1 'polypeptide(L)'
;MDKIAVLIPCYNEEKTIAKVVSDVKKFLPEAVTYVYDNNSTDRTVELATEAGAIIRHEYAQGKGNVIRRMFREIDAECYLMIDGDDTYPLDCAREMVAKVLEHQADMVVGAR
;
A
#
# COMPACT_ATOMS: atom_id res chain seq x y z
N MET A 1 16.00 1.38 6.32
CA MET A 1 14.83 0.48 6.50
C MET A 1 13.65 1.27 7.03
N ASP A 2 12.49 1.15 6.40
CA ASP A 2 11.28 1.76 6.88
C ASP A 2 10.74 0.97 8.08
N LYS A 3 10.16 1.64 9.05
CA LYS A 3 9.52 0.95 10.17
C LYS A 3 8.23 0.28 9.73
N ILE A 4 7.39 1.04 9.02
CA ILE A 4 6.13 0.54 8.48
C ILE A 4 6.05 0.92 7.01
N ALA A 5 5.86 -0.05 6.14
CA ALA A 5 5.63 0.19 4.73
C ALA A 5 4.20 -0.25 4.39
N VAL A 6 3.40 0.66 3.83
CA VAL A 6 2.07 0.33 3.33
C VAL A 6 2.20 0.17 1.82
N LEU A 7 1.81 -0.99 1.33
CA LEU A 7 1.97 -1.39 -0.07
C LEU A 7 0.59 -1.52 -0.70
N ILE A 8 0.33 -0.73 -1.74
CA ILE A 8 -0.99 -0.66 -2.37
C ILE A 8 -0.85 -1.02 -3.85
N PRO A 9 -1.16 -2.27 -4.23
CA PRO A 9 -1.16 -2.64 -5.64
C PRO A 9 -2.40 -2.04 -6.32
N CYS A 10 -2.21 -1.42 -7.49
CA CYS A 10 -3.27 -0.71 -8.19
C CYS A 10 -3.32 -1.04 -9.67
N TYR A 11 -4.54 -1.15 -10.18
CA TYR A 11 -4.79 -1.22 -11.61
C TYR A 11 -6.14 -0.54 -11.88
N ASN A 12 -6.09 0.66 -12.49
CA ASN A 12 -7.29 1.45 -12.82
C ASN A 12 -8.18 1.72 -11.60
N GLU A 13 -7.56 2.32 -10.56
CA GLU A 13 -8.23 2.63 -9.30
C GLU A 13 -8.41 4.14 -9.09
N GLU A 14 -8.59 4.91 -10.17
CA GLU A 14 -8.64 6.38 -10.09
C GLU A 14 -9.76 6.90 -9.18
N LYS A 15 -10.87 6.16 -9.04
CA LYS A 15 -12.00 6.60 -8.23
C LYS A 15 -11.75 6.49 -6.74
N THR A 16 -10.83 5.64 -6.31
CA THR A 16 -10.65 5.32 -4.89
C THR A 16 -9.24 5.56 -4.38
N ILE A 17 -8.23 5.60 -5.24
CA ILE A 17 -6.84 5.60 -4.79
C ILE A 17 -6.47 6.82 -3.93
N ALA A 18 -6.95 8.01 -4.26
CA ALA A 18 -6.64 9.20 -3.48
C ALA A 18 -7.19 9.09 -2.06
N LYS A 19 -8.40 8.55 -1.92
CA LYS A 19 -9.01 8.34 -0.61
C LYS A 19 -8.25 7.29 0.19
N VAL A 20 -7.84 6.19 -0.46
CA VAL A 20 -7.09 5.13 0.20
C VAL A 20 -5.76 5.67 0.74
N VAL A 21 -5.02 6.41 -0.08
CA VAL A 21 -3.75 7.00 0.35
C VAL A 21 -3.95 8.00 1.48
N SER A 22 -4.98 8.86 1.37
CA SER A 22 -5.30 9.83 2.42
C SER A 22 -5.66 9.15 3.74
N ASP A 23 -6.45 8.09 3.68
CA ASP A 23 -6.83 7.33 4.87
C ASP A 23 -5.62 6.66 5.53
N VAL A 24 -4.71 6.11 4.73
CA VAL A 24 -3.46 5.53 5.25
C VAL A 24 -2.66 6.59 6.00
N LYS A 25 -2.51 7.77 5.43
CA LYS A 25 -1.76 8.85 6.07
C LYS A 25 -2.43 9.35 7.35
N LYS A 26 -3.75 9.28 7.40
CA LYS A 26 -4.52 9.68 8.58
C LYS A 26 -4.36 8.69 9.72
N PHE A 27 -4.47 7.38 9.44
CA PHE A 27 -4.44 6.34 10.45
C PHE A 27 -3.04 5.83 10.78
N LEU A 28 -2.11 5.94 9.83
CA LEU A 28 -0.73 5.48 9.97
C LEU A 28 0.24 6.57 9.50
N PRO A 29 0.29 7.73 10.20
CA PRO A 29 1.10 8.86 9.74
C PRO A 29 2.61 8.58 9.71
N GLU A 30 3.07 7.61 10.49
CA GLU A 30 4.47 7.21 10.51
C GLU A 30 4.85 6.24 9.40
N ALA A 31 3.88 5.71 8.65
CA ALA A 31 4.13 4.74 7.59
C ALA A 31 4.58 5.41 6.30
N VAL A 32 5.43 4.73 5.55
CA VAL A 32 5.75 5.12 4.17
C VAL A 32 4.76 4.41 3.26
N THR A 33 4.07 5.17 2.41
CA THR A 33 3.02 4.65 1.54
C THR A 33 3.55 4.50 0.11
N TYR A 34 3.51 3.28 -0.39
CA TYR A 34 3.93 2.95 -1.76
C TYR A 34 2.71 2.50 -2.56
N VAL A 35 2.50 3.11 -3.72
CA VAL A 35 1.50 2.66 -4.69
C VAL A 35 2.22 1.98 -5.83
N TYR A 36 1.92 0.71 -6.05
CA TYR A 36 2.49 -0.07 -7.14
C TYR A 36 1.49 -0.14 -8.28
N ASP A 37 1.77 0.59 -9.34
CA ASP A 37 0.90 0.66 -10.49
C ASP A 37 1.23 -0.45 -11.49
N ASN A 38 0.22 -1.21 -11.88
CA ASN A 38 0.36 -2.33 -12.80
C ASN A 38 -0.31 -2.00 -14.14
N ASN A 39 0.26 -1.00 -14.84
CA ASN A 39 -0.18 -0.56 -16.17
C ASN A 39 -1.56 0.09 -16.19
N SER A 40 -1.90 0.92 -15.20
CA SER A 40 -3.15 1.69 -15.22
C SER A 40 -3.18 2.62 -16.44
N THR A 41 -4.33 2.71 -17.07
CA THR A 41 -4.56 3.58 -18.22
C THR A 41 -5.36 4.82 -17.88
N ASP A 42 -5.79 4.93 -16.63
CA ASP A 42 -6.56 6.08 -16.12
C ASP A 42 -5.66 7.03 -15.32
N ARG A 43 -6.25 7.83 -14.44
CA ARG A 43 -5.53 8.82 -13.63
C ARG A 43 -5.02 8.26 -12.29
N THR A 44 -4.95 6.96 -12.12
CA THR A 44 -4.52 6.33 -10.86
C THR A 44 -3.18 6.87 -10.38
N VAL A 45 -2.16 6.87 -11.21
CA VAL A 45 -0.80 7.33 -10.84
C VAL A 45 -0.82 8.80 -10.47
N GLU A 46 -1.49 9.63 -11.27
CA GLU A 46 -1.57 11.06 -11.02
C GLU A 46 -2.22 11.37 -9.67
N LEU A 47 -3.35 10.74 -9.39
CA LEU A 47 -4.10 10.98 -8.16
C LEU A 47 -3.38 10.43 -6.94
N ALA A 48 -2.71 9.29 -7.05
CA ALA A 48 -1.92 8.73 -5.97
C ALA A 48 -0.72 9.64 -5.64
N THR A 49 -0.07 10.19 -6.67
CA THR A 49 1.04 11.11 -6.50
C THR A 49 0.59 12.37 -5.78
N GLU A 50 -0.54 12.93 -6.19
CA GLU A 50 -1.11 14.12 -5.56
C GLU A 50 -1.47 13.89 -4.10
N ALA A 51 -1.90 12.67 -3.76
CA ALA A 51 -2.23 12.31 -2.38
C ALA A 51 -0.98 12.09 -1.53
N GLY A 52 0.21 12.02 -2.14
CA GLY A 52 1.48 11.95 -1.42
C GLY A 52 2.10 10.57 -1.33
N ALA A 53 1.66 9.61 -2.13
CA ALA A 53 2.26 8.28 -2.16
C ALA A 53 3.52 8.26 -3.01
N ILE A 54 4.40 7.31 -2.72
CA ILE A 54 5.56 7.01 -3.56
C ILE A 54 5.10 6.03 -4.63
N ILE A 55 5.29 6.39 -5.90
CA ILE A 55 4.81 5.58 -7.01
C ILE A 55 5.92 4.66 -7.52
N ARG A 56 5.60 3.39 -7.68
CA ARG A 56 6.45 2.39 -8.32
C ARG A 56 5.64 1.71 -9.42
N HIS A 57 6.32 1.13 -10.39
CA HIS A 57 5.66 0.49 -11.52
C HIS A 57 6.09 -0.95 -11.66
N GLU A 58 5.15 -1.83 -11.99
CA GLU A 58 5.43 -3.17 -12.46
C GLU A 58 4.78 -3.35 -13.83
N TYR A 59 5.58 -3.56 -14.84
CA TYR A 59 5.09 -3.64 -16.21
C TYR A 59 4.65 -5.05 -16.63
N ALA A 60 5.04 -6.07 -15.88
CA ALA A 60 4.51 -7.42 -16.10
C ALA A 60 3.11 -7.50 -15.50
N GLN A 61 2.11 -7.69 -16.35
CA GLN A 61 0.71 -7.69 -15.92
C GLN A 61 0.44 -8.84 -14.97
N GLY A 62 -0.29 -8.54 -13.89
CA GLY A 62 -0.69 -9.55 -12.90
C GLY A 62 -0.28 -9.19 -11.49
N LYS A 63 -1.20 -9.39 -10.54
CA LYS A 63 -1.00 -9.03 -9.13
C LYS A 63 0.19 -9.77 -8.51
N GLY A 64 0.42 -11.03 -8.90
CA GLY A 64 1.55 -11.80 -8.39
C GLY A 64 2.90 -11.18 -8.73
N ASN A 65 3.04 -10.58 -9.91
CA ASN A 65 4.26 -9.88 -10.32
C ASN A 65 4.47 -8.61 -9.49
N VAL A 66 3.40 -7.90 -9.20
CA VAL A 66 3.44 -6.70 -8.35
C VAL A 66 3.92 -7.07 -6.95
N ILE A 67 3.34 -8.11 -6.36
CA ILE A 67 3.70 -8.54 -5.00
C ILE A 67 5.16 -8.95 -4.92
N ARG A 68 5.66 -9.70 -5.90
CA ARG A 68 7.07 -10.09 -5.93
C ARG A 68 8.00 -8.89 -6.00
N ARG A 69 7.65 -7.88 -6.80
CA ARG A 69 8.46 -6.66 -6.89
C ARG A 69 8.47 -5.90 -5.57
N MET A 70 7.32 -5.81 -4.90
CA MET A 70 7.21 -5.15 -3.61
C MET A 70 8.22 -5.72 -2.60
N PHE A 71 8.22 -7.03 -2.42
CA PHE A 71 9.10 -7.65 -1.44
C PHE A 71 10.57 -7.65 -1.85
N ARG A 72 10.85 -7.52 -3.13
CA ARG A 72 12.22 -7.39 -3.61
C ARG A 72 12.78 -5.99 -3.41
N GLU A 73 11.96 -4.96 -3.56
CA GLU A 73 12.40 -3.57 -3.55
C GLU A 73 12.28 -2.88 -2.20
N ILE A 74 11.32 -3.27 -1.38
CA ILE A 74 10.98 -2.56 -0.15
C ILE A 74 11.49 -3.33 1.05
N ASP A 75 12.26 -2.64 1.91
CA ASP A 75 12.79 -3.20 3.15
C ASP A 75 12.16 -2.46 4.32
N ALA A 76 11.40 -3.15 5.15
CA ALA A 76 10.70 -2.57 6.28
C ALA A 76 10.56 -3.57 7.42
N GLU A 77 10.34 -3.07 8.64
CA GLU A 77 10.08 -3.93 9.79
C GLU A 77 8.66 -4.49 9.76
N CYS A 78 7.73 -3.75 9.19
CA CYS A 78 6.33 -4.17 9.08
C CYS A 78 5.81 -3.81 7.70
N TYR A 79 5.15 -4.76 7.06
CA TYR A 79 4.50 -4.55 5.75
C TYR A 79 3.00 -4.67 5.92
N LEU A 80 2.26 -3.67 5.45
CA LEU A 80 0.81 -3.73 5.39
C LEU A 80 0.38 -3.62 3.93
N MET A 81 -0.28 -4.63 3.42
CA MET A 81 -0.76 -4.64 2.04
C MET A 81 -2.25 -4.36 2.01
N ILE A 82 -2.65 -3.35 1.24
CA ILE A 82 -4.03 -2.88 1.14
C ILE A 82 -4.41 -2.77 -0.33
N ASP A 83 -5.61 -3.23 -0.70
CA ASP A 83 -6.11 -3.04 -2.05
C ASP A 83 -6.47 -1.57 -2.30
N GLY A 84 -6.27 -1.11 -3.54
CA GLY A 84 -6.55 0.27 -3.92
C GLY A 84 -8.03 0.61 -4.11
N ASP A 85 -8.93 -0.33 -3.87
CA ASP A 85 -10.36 -0.16 -4.10
C ASP A 85 -11.16 0.30 -2.88
N ASP A 86 -10.48 0.72 -1.82
CA ASP A 86 -11.09 1.32 -0.62
C ASP A 86 -12.03 0.40 0.15
N THR A 87 -11.71 -0.87 0.24
CA THR A 87 -12.58 -1.83 0.94
C THR A 87 -12.05 -2.28 2.30
N TYR A 88 -10.87 -1.82 2.71
CA TYR A 88 -10.26 -2.24 3.96
C TYR A 88 -10.54 -1.22 5.08
N PRO A 89 -11.01 -1.68 6.27
CA PRO A 89 -11.26 -0.76 7.39
C PRO A 89 -9.95 -0.39 8.08
N LEU A 90 -9.39 0.76 7.71
CA LEU A 90 -8.08 1.22 8.21
C LEU A 90 -8.06 1.57 9.69
N ASP A 91 -9.21 1.80 10.30
CA ASP A 91 -9.28 2.04 11.73
C ASP A 91 -8.76 0.85 12.55
N CYS A 92 -8.83 -0.36 12.00
CA CYS A 92 -8.27 -1.57 12.62
C CYS A 92 -6.79 -1.79 12.30
N ALA A 93 -6.29 -1.15 11.26
CA ALA A 93 -4.93 -1.40 10.76
C ALA A 93 -3.86 -1.02 11.77
N ARG A 94 -4.06 0.08 12.50
CA ARG A 94 -3.09 0.57 13.47
C ARG A 94 -2.85 -0.46 14.58
N GLU A 95 -3.92 -1.11 15.04
CA GLU A 95 -3.83 -2.14 16.05
C GLU A 95 -3.11 -3.38 15.54
N MET A 96 -3.41 -3.79 14.31
CA MET A 96 -2.74 -4.91 13.66
C MET A 96 -1.24 -4.66 13.48
N VAL A 97 -0.87 -3.45 13.07
CA VAL A 97 0.53 -3.05 12.90
C VAL A 97 1.26 -3.08 14.24
N ALA A 98 0.62 -2.58 15.28
CA ALA A 98 1.22 -2.61 16.62
C ALA A 98 1.52 -4.03 17.08
N LYS A 99 0.61 -4.97 16.82
CA LYS A 99 0.83 -6.38 17.15
C LYS A 99 1.97 -7.00 16.36
N VAL A 100 2.10 -6.68 15.09
CA VAL A 100 3.20 -7.17 14.24
C VAL A 100 4.54 -6.69 14.77
N LEU A 101 4.64 -5.42 15.10
CA LEU A 101 5.89 -4.84 15.62
C LEU A 101 6.25 -5.43 16.99
N GLU A 102 5.26 -5.65 17.84
CA GLU A 102 5.46 -6.22 19.17
C GLU A 102 5.96 -7.66 19.09
N HIS A 103 5.42 -8.46 18.20
CA HIS A 103 5.75 -9.88 18.06
C HIS A 103 6.80 -10.16 17.00
N GLN A 104 7.36 -9.14 16.38
CA GLN A 104 8.37 -9.26 15.33
C GLN A 104 7.93 -10.09 14.12
N ALA A 105 6.62 -10.08 13.85
CA ALA A 105 6.12 -10.71 12.64
C ALA A 105 6.45 -9.84 11.43
N ASP A 106 6.58 -10.46 10.25
CA ASP A 106 7.09 -9.76 9.07
C ASP A 106 6.02 -9.05 8.25
N MET A 107 4.77 -9.50 8.29
CA MET A 107 3.77 -9.00 7.35
C MET A 107 2.36 -9.05 7.91
N VAL A 108 1.58 -8.02 7.57
CA VAL A 108 0.13 -8.00 7.76
C VAL A 108 -0.50 -7.76 6.40
N VAL A 109 -1.47 -8.59 6.02
CA VAL A 109 -2.22 -8.43 4.79
C VAL A 109 -3.62 -7.94 5.11
N GLY A 110 -3.97 -6.76 4.57
CA GLY A 110 -5.32 -6.25 4.68
C GLY A 110 -6.23 -6.97 3.69
N ALA A 111 -7.29 -7.58 4.20
CA ALA A 111 -8.24 -8.31 3.38
C ALA A 111 -9.62 -7.67 3.44
N ARG A 112 -10.34 -7.85 2.38
CA ARG A 112 -11.74 -7.41 2.30
C ARG A 112 -12.66 -8.46 2.86
#